data_1761e8cf1a817a913ba60e30e4954496
#
_entry.id   1761e8cf1a817a913ba60e30e4954496
#
_cell.length_a   1.000
_cell.length_b   1.000
_cell.length_c   1.000
_cell.angle_alpha   90.00
_cell.angle_beta   90.00
_cell.angle_gamma   90.00
#
_symmetry.space_group_name_H-M   'P 1'
#
loop_
_entity.id
_entity.type
_entity.pdbx_description
1 polymer ?
#
loop_
_entity_poly.entity_id
_entity_poly.type
_entity_poly.pdbx_seq_one_letter_code
_entity_poly.pdbx_strand_id
1 'polypeptide(L)'
;ERSRFAVQAYAAYVLARHGQAPLGALRQVYERRTHAPSGLALAQLGVALKRMGDGERADELLRAAIVKPRGDRVWIADYGSALRDAALLLALLEEHQLMPREREALYLGLADTLRAHDWLSTQERNALFMAGRGLQVQPGLMWRARLDSARETVLEDRADRALLLDEAALGDDLTLANLGDGTLYHRTVVSGYPRVALPAETGQIEIERRLLRLDGTPVEGADLTSGELVLVHLALRSKTRVHDALVINLLPAGLELENQRLDQSARLPAAGPAITELLGKRAQLRVVHEEFLADRYIAAIDLDAGSRADLAYLARAVTPGTYRVPPPLVESMFNPSVQGRGATPADLTVKMR
;
A
#
# COMPACT_ATOMS: atom_id res chain seq x y z
N GLU A 1 16.86 23.57 13.18
CA GLU A 1 17.78 22.92 14.12
C GLU A 1 17.53 21.41 14.25
N ARG A 2 16.27 20.97 14.35
CA ARG A 2 15.91 19.55 14.45
C ARG A 2 16.44 18.71 13.29
N SER A 3 16.24 19.15 12.05
CA SER A 3 16.76 18.48 10.85
C SER A 3 18.28 18.42 10.85
N ARG A 4 18.94 19.51 11.23
CA ARG A 4 20.40 19.59 11.34
C ARG A 4 20.93 18.59 12.36
N PHE A 5 20.29 18.47 13.54
CA PHE A 5 20.69 17.50 14.56
C PHE A 5 20.56 16.06 14.03
N ALA A 6 19.43 15.71 13.40
CA ALA A 6 19.21 14.36 12.87
C ALA A 6 20.29 13.98 11.84
N VAL A 7 20.59 14.87 10.90
CA VAL A 7 21.63 14.64 9.89
C VAL A 7 23.01 14.46 10.54
N GLN A 8 23.35 15.29 11.51
CA GLN A 8 24.63 15.21 12.21
C GLN A 8 24.74 13.93 13.06
N ALA A 9 23.67 13.52 13.74
CA ALA A 9 23.63 12.29 14.51
C ALA A 9 23.80 11.05 13.62
N TYR A 10 23.14 11.02 12.47
CA TYR A 10 23.29 9.94 11.50
C TYR A 10 24.70 9.90 10.89
N ALA A 11 25.23 11.04 10.46
CA ALA A 11 26.61 11.13 9.94
C ALA A 11 27.64 10.69 10.98
N ALA A 12 27.47 11.12 12.25
CA ALA A 12 28.31 10.71 13.38
C ALA A 12 28.28 9.18 13.57
N TYR A 13 27.08 8.58 13.49
CA TYR A 13 26.91 7.13 13.58
C TYR A 13 27.65 6.40 12.46
N VAL A 14 27.48 6.84 11.20
CA VAL A 14 28.15 6.23 10.05
C VAL A 14 29.68 6.32 10.17
N LEU A 15 30.20 7.48 10.53
CA LEU A 15 31.64 7.66 10.75
C LEU A 15 32.18 6.80 11.90
N ALA A 16 31.43 6.71 13.01
CA ALA A 16 31.83 5.90 14.16
C ALA A 16 31.83 4.39 13.83
N ARG A 17 30.97 3.92 12.91
CA ARG A 17 31.04 2.53 12.43
C ARG A 17 32.38 2.18 11.80
N HIS A 18 33.03 3.16 11.19
CA HIS A 18 34.35 3.04 10.56
C HIS A 18 35.51 3.54 11.46
N GLY A 19 35.23 3.87 12.72
CA GLY A 19 36.24 4.38 13.64
C GLY A 19 36.75 5.79 13.31
N GLN A 20 36.07 6.54 12.46
CA GLN A 20 36.48 7.82 11.90
C GLN A 20 35.79 9.05 12.53
N ALA A 21 34.94 8.86 13.53
CA ALA A 21 34.23 9.97 14.16
C ALA A 21 35.10 10.63 15.24
N PRO A 22 35.51 11.92 15.09
CA PRO A 22 36.27 12.61 16.13
C PRO A 22 35.41 12.79 17.39
N LEU A 23 35.94 12.34 18.55
CA LEU A 23 35.20 12.39 19.81
C LEU A 23 34.78 13.81 20.20
N GLY A 24 35.63 14.82 19.94
CA GLY A 24 35.32 16.23 20.18
C GLY A 24 34.10 16.71 19.39
N ALA A 25 33.97 16.27 18.10
CA ALA A 25 32.82 16.60 17.28
C ALA A 25 31.53 15.91 17.79
N LEU A 26 31.62 14.65 18.23
CA LEU A 26 30.50 13.95 18.84
C LEU A 26 29.97 14.65 20.08
N ARG A 27 30.87 15.13 20.95
CA ARG A 27 30.53 15.91 22.15
C ARG A 27 29.85 17.24 21.80
N GLN A 28 30.28 17.92 20.75
CA GLN A 28 29.61 19.15 20.28
C GLN A 28 28.18 18.87 19.79
N VAL A 29 27.95 17.74 19.12
CA VAL A 29 26.59 17.32 18.73
C VAL A 29 25.77 16.96 19.98
N TYR A 30 26.36 16.30 20.97
CA TYR A 30 25.72 15.95 22.23
C TYR A 30 25.19 17.17 22.99
N GLU A 31 25.92 18.30 23.03
CA GLU A 31 25.46 19.53 23.67
C GLU A 31 24.15 20.07 23.10
N ARG A 32 23.83 19.67 21.88
CA ARG A 32 22.57 20.04 21.17
C ARG A 32 21.50 18.96 21.19
N ARG A 33 21.60 17.94 22.05
CA ARG A 33 20.69 16.80 22.12
C ARG A 33 19.22 17.15 22.38
N THR A 34 18.95 18.32 22.96
CA THR A 34 17.59 18.81 23.14
C THR A 34 16.84 19.07 21.83
N HIS A 35 17.56 19.27 20.72
CA HIS A 35 17.00 19.45 19.39
C HIS A 35 16.68 18.12 18.66
N ALA A 36 16.94 16.98 19.28
CA ALA A 36 16.67 15.69 18.66
C ALA A 36 15.17 15.57 18.29
N PRO A 37 14.84 15.26 17.04
CA PRO A 37 13.44 15.14 16.60
C PRO A 37 12.76 13.86 17.09
N SER A 38 13.55 12.82 17.38
CA SER A 38 13.07 11.51 17.84
C SER A 38 14.17 10.76 18.59
N GLY A 39 13.79 9.66 19.23
CA GLY A 39 14.72 8.76 19.90
C GLY A 39 15.74 8.12 18.95
N LEU A 40 15.38 7.88 17.69
CA LEU A 40 16.31 7.34 16.71
C LEU A 40 17.59 8.20 16.57
N ALA A 41 17.43 9.51 16.46
CA ALA A 41 18.58 10.43 16.34
C ALA A 41 19.43 10.44 17.61
N LEU A 42 18.82 10.34 18.80
CA LEU A 42 19.56 10.20 20.05
C LEU A 42 20.33 8.88 20.12
N ALA A 43 19.72 7.78 19.72
CA ALA A 43 20.36 6.47 19.73
C ALA A 43 21.53 6.40 18.75
N GLN A 44 21.38 6.97 17.55
CA GLN A 44 22.47 7.04 16.57
C GLN A 44 23.70 7.75 17.14
N LEU A 45 23.50 8.91 17.78
CA LEU A 45 24.60 9.62 18.46
C LEU A 45 25.12 8.85 19.67
N GLY A 46 24.24 8.20 20.46
CA GLY A 46 24.61 7.36 21.59
C GLY A 46 25.50 6.19 21.19
N VAL A 47 25.15 5.48 20.13
CA VAL A 47 25.98 4.40 19.58
C VAL A 47 27.32 4.95 19.08
N ALA A 48 27.32 6.11 18.41
CA ALA A 48 28.56 6.74 17.96
C ALA A 48 29.48 7.05 19.12
N LEU A 49 28.99 7.68 20.18
CA LEU A 49 29.77 7.98 21.40
C LEU A 49 30.30 6.71 22.08
N LYS A 50 29.47 5.68 22.19
CA LYS A 50 29.85 4.38 22.77
C LYS A 50 31.00 3.73 22.02
N ARG A 51 30.90 3.69 20.69
CA ARG A 51 31.97 3.14 19.83
C ARG A 51 33.28 3.93 19.91
N MET A 52 33.19 5.23 20.15
CA MET A 52 34.36 6.12 20.27
C MET A 52 34.88 6.30 21.72
N GLY A 53 34.33 5.51 22.68
CA GLY A 53 34.83 5.42 24.05
C GLY A 53 34.22 6.38 25.07
N ASP A 54 33.13 7.11 24.73
CA ASP A 54 32.41 7.97 25.68
C ASP A 54 31.12 7.26 26.16
N GLY A 55 31.30 6.28 27.04
CA GLY A 55 30.22 5.42 27.52
C GLY A 55 29.16 6.15 28.36
N GLU A 56 29.56 7.12 29.17
CA GLU A 56 28.65 7.84 30.08
C GLU A 56 27.59 8.63 29.28
N ARG A 57 28.03 9.45 28.33
CA ARG A 57 27.13 10.23 27.47
C ARG A 57 26.32 9.32 26.54
N ALA A 58 26.91 8.22 26.09
CA ALA A 58 26.22 7.22 25.29
C ALA A 58 25.03 6.61 26.05
N ASP A 59 25.22 6.17 27.27
CA ASP A 59 24.21 5.55 28.10
C ASP A 59 23.07 6.52 28.46
N GLU A 60 23.41 7.81 28.69
CA GLU A 60 22.40 8.88 28.85
C GLU A 60 21.51 9.00 27.60
N LEU A 61 22.13 9.12 26.43
CA LEU A 61 21.39 9.25 25.17
C LEU A 61 20.54 8.02 24.84
N LEU A 62 21.06 6.82 25.08
CA LEU A 62 20.32 5.58 24.83
C LEU A 62 19.09 5.47 25.72
N ARG A 63 19.20 5.80 27.01
CA ARG A 63 18.04 5.87 27.91
C ARG A 63 17.02 6.91 27.46
N ALA A 64 17.49 8.09 27.07
CA ALA A 64 16.61 9.15 26.56
C ALA A 64 15.94 8.75 25.22
N ALA A 65 16.61 7.97 24.39
CA ALA A 65 16.09 7.50 23.11
C ALA A 65 14.83 6.62 23.25
N ILE A 66 14.82 5.74 24.25
CA ILE A 66 13.71 4.80 24.50
C ILE A 66 12.39 5.54 24.80
N VAL A 67 12.48 6.65 25.52
CA VAL A 67 11.30 7.39 26.00
C VAL A 67 10.94 8.59 25.12
N LYS A 68 11.65 8.80 24.03
CA LYS A 68 11.41 9.94 23.12
C LYS A 68 10.86 9.49 21.77
N PRO A 69 9.54 9.30 21.61
CA PRO A 69 8.94 9.04 20.31
C PRO A 69 9.08 10.27 19.39
N ARG A 70 8.96 10.04 18.10
CA ARG A 70 8.76 11.13 17.14
C ARG A 70 7.32 11.66 17.29
N GLY A 71 7.17 12.98 17.42
CA GLY A 71 5.85 13.59 17.43
C GLY A 71 5.21 13.57 16.03
N ASP A 72 3.90 13.44 15.96
CA ASP A 72 3.13 13.30 14.70
C ASP A 72 3.33 14.46 13.72
N ARG A 73 3.65 15.65 14.22
CA ARG A 73 3.87 16.86 13.41
C ARG A 73 5.34 17.19 13.15
N VAL A 74 6.26 16.27 13.47
CA VAL A 74 7.69 16.52 13.27
C VAL A 74 8.09 16.14 11.84
N TRP A 75 8.03 17.11 10.94
CA TRP A 75 8.53 17.00 9.58
C TRP A 75 9.94 17.58 9.48
N ILE A 76 10.91 16.77 9.06
CA ILE A 76 12.32 17.16 8.84
C ILE A 76 12.81 16.76 7.44
N ALA A 77 11.93 16.58 6.49
CA ALA A 77 12.19 16.17 5.10
C ALA A 77 12.92 14.82 4.96
N ASP A 78 12.64 13.88 5.87
CA ASP A 78 13.26 12.55 5.90
C ASP A 78 12.30 11.41 5.63
N TYR A 79 11.08 11.72 5.18
CA TYR A 79 9.97 10.76 4.97
C TYR A 79 9.71 9.83 6.17
N GLY A 80 10.02 10.31 7.39
CA GLY A 80 9.92 9.53 8.61
C GLY A 80 8.56 9.63 9.29
N SER A 81 8.21 8.57 10.00
CA SER A 81 7.06 8.47 10.89
C SER A 81 7.48 7.99 12.27
N ALA A 82 6.57 8.06 13.25
CA ALA A 82 6.80 7.52 14.58
C ALA A 82 7.10 6.01 14.53
N LEU A 83 6.34 5.28 13.72
CA LEU A 83 6.51 3.84 13.51
C LEU A 83 7.86 3.50 12.87
N ARG A 84 8.26 4.22 11.80
CA ARG A 84 9.56 4.03 11.17
C ARG A 84 10.71 4.25 12.16
N ASP A 85 10.66 5.35 12.92
CA ASP A 85 11.73 5.72 13.85
C ASP A 85 11.84 4.72 15.00
N ALA A 86 10.70 4.21 15.51
CA ALA A 86 10.70 3.18 16.54
C ALA A 86 11.28 1.84 16.02
N ALA A 87 10.93 1.43 14.82
CA ALA A 87 11.46 0.22 14.20
C ALA A 87 12.96 0.33 13.91
N LEU A 88 13.45 1.47 13.39
CA LEU A 88 14.88 1.68 13.18
C LEU A 88 15.67 1.80 14.48
N LEU A 89 15.08 2.39 15.53
CA LEU A 89 15.67 2.41 16.87
C LEU A 89 15.89 0.98 17.38
N LEU A 90 14.86 0.14 17.28
CA LEU A 90 14.94 -1.26 17.67
C LEU A 90 16.00 -2.03 16.88
N ALA A 91 16.03 -1.85 15.54
CA ALA A 91 17.02 -2.47 14.67
C ALA A 91 18.46 -2.04 15.06
N LEU A 92 18.66 -0.76 15.41
CA LEU A 92 19.94 -0.23 15.84
C LEU A 92 20.40 -0.82 17.18
N LEU A 93 19.49 -0.92 18.15
CA LEU A 93 19.79 -1.52 19.46
C LEU A 93 20.12 -3.02 19.33
N GLU A 94 19.43 -3.70 18.43
CA GLU A 94 19.66 -5.12 18.11
C GLU A 94 21.03 -5.34 17.45
N GLU A 95 21.35 -4.56 16.41
CA GLU A 95 22.64 -4.63 15.70
C GLU A 95 23.84 -4.47 16.65
N HIS A 96 23.69 -3.59 17.65
CA HIS A 96 24.77 -3.30 18.62
C HIS A 96 24.63 -4.04 19.95
N GLN A 97 23.67 -4.97 20.08
CA GLN A 97 23.42 -5.76 21.29
C GLN A 97 23.27 -4.90 22.56
N LEU A 98 22.53 -3.78 22.42
CA LEU A 98 22.29 -2.82 23.49
C LEU A 98 20.93 -2.99 24.13
N MET A 99 20.80 -2.68 25.42
CA MET A 99 19.52 -2.55 26.14
C MET A 99 18.57 -3.74 25.96
N PRO A 100 18.96 -4.96 26.34
CA PRO A 100 18.19 -6.17 26.03
C PRO A 100 16.76 -6.18 26.62
N ARG A 101 16.56 -5.61 27.82
CA ARG A 101 15.24 -5.54 28.45
C ARG A 101 14.32 -4.54 27.73
N GLU A 102 14.84 -3.40 27.39
CA GLU A 102 14.12 -2.33 26.68
C GLU A 102 13.77 -2.75 25.25
N ARG A 103 14.63 -3.55 24.60
CA ARG A 103 14.33 -4.11 23.27
C ARG A 103 13.07 -4.98 23.28
N GLU A 104 12.91 -5.84 24.28
CA GLU A 104 11.72 -6.68 24.40
C GLU A 104 10.43 -5.84 24.51
N ALA A 105 10.46 -4.81 25.36
CA ALA A 105 9.35 -3.88 25.47
C ALA A 105 9.05 -3.11 24.18
N LEU A 106 10.11 -2.69 23.44
CA LEU A 106 9.95 -2.05 22.13
C LEU A 106 9.35 -2.99 21.08
N TYR A 107 9.71 -4.28 21.06
CA TYR A 107 9.10 -5.27 20.17
C TYR A 107 7.60 -5.39 20.41
N LEU A 108 7.18 -5.52 21.68
CA LEU A 108 5.76 -5.64 22.02
C LEU A 108 4.99 -4.36 21.64
N GLY A 109 5.53 -3.18 21.96
CA GLY A 109 4.93 -1.91 21.60
C GLY A 109 4.82 -1.69 20.08
N LEU A 110 5.83 -2.15 19.32
CA LEU A 110 5.82 -2.12 17.87
C LEU A 110 4.76 -3.04 17.28
N ALA A 111 4.61 -4.25 17.83
CA ALA A 111 3.58 -5.21 17.43
C ALA A 111 2.17 -4.68 17.70
N ASP A 112 1.94 -4.03 18.83
CA ASP A 112 0.65 -3.41 19.15
C ASP A 112 0.34 -2.23 18.22
N THR A 113 1.35 -1.42 17.91
CA THR A 113 1.21 -0.33 16.96
C THR A 113 0.84 -0.86 15.56
N LEU A 114 1.47 -1.95 15.12
CA LEU A 114 1.20 -2.56 13.82
C LEU A 114 -0.24 -3.08 13.67
N ARG A 115 -0.83 -3.61 14.74
CA ARG A 115 -2.23 -4.08 14.71
C ARG A 115 -3.24 -2.97 14.41
N ALA A 116 -2.88 -1.73 14.72
CA ALA A 116 -3.71 -0.56 14.50
C ALA A 116 -3.47 0.14 13.14
N HIS A 117 -2.52 -0.37 12.33
CA HIS A 117 -2.17 0.21 11.03
C HIS A 117 -2.73 -0.62 9.89
N ASP A 118 -3.65 -0.03 9.12
CA ASP A 118 -4.20 -0.65 7.91
C ASP A 118 -3.23 -0.57 6.72
N TRP A 119 -2.30 0.39 6.75
CA TRP A 119 -1.35 0.62 5.67
C TRP A 119 0.01 1.07 6.19
N LEU A 120 1.07 0.64 5.50
CA LEU A 120 2.46 0.96 5.81
C LEU A 120 3.15 1.57 4.59
N SER A 121 3.81 2.69 4.77
CA SER A 121 4.69 3.30 3.76
C SER A 121 5.88 2.40 3.46
N THR A 122 6.55 2.63 2.32
CA THR A 122 7.77 1.89 1.95
C THR A 122 8.87 2.04 3.02
N GLN A 123 8.98 3.23 3.63
CA GLN A 123 9.96 3.50 4.67
C GLN A 123 9.66 2.72 5.96
N GLU A 124 8.39 2.61 6.34
CA GLU A 124 7.97 1.82 7.49
C GLU A 124 8.18 0.33 7.27
N ARG A 125 7.80 -0.19 6.09
CA ARG A 125 8.02 -1.60 5.73
C ARG A 125 9.50 -1.97 5.79
N ASN A 126 10.37 -1.12 5.25
CA ASN A 126 11.81 -1.34 5.29
C ASN A 126 12.34 -1.32 6.74
N ALA A 127 11.93 -0.36 7.55
CA ALA A 127 12.32 -0.25 8.94
C ALA A 127 11.88 -1.46 9.79
N LEU A 128 10.63 -1.90 9.59
CA LEU A 128 10.07 -3.10 10.23
C LEU A 128 10.80 -4.37 9.81
N PHE A 129 11.16 -4.49 8.52
CA PHE A 129 11.98 -5.60 8.04
C PHE A 129 13.34 -5.63 8.73
N MET A 130 13.99 -4.47 8.88
CA MET A 130 15.28 -4.39 9.58
C MET A 130 15.15 -4.77 11.07
N ALA A 131 14.09 -4.30 11.75
CA ALA A 131 13.81 -4.68 13.13
C ALA A 131 13.53 -6.18 13.26
N GLY A 132 12.71 -6.73 12.35
CA GLY A 132 12.34 -8.15 12.35
C GLY A 132 13.50 -9.11 12.10
N ARG A 133 14.57 -8.65 11.44
CA ARG A 133 15.79 -9.48 11.27
C ARG A 133 16.43 -9.87 12.61
N GLY A 134 16.30 -9.03 13.63
CA GLY A 134 16.79 -9.33 14.97
C GLY A 134 15.98 -10.38 15.71
N LEU A 135 14.72 -10.59 15.29
CA LEU A 135 13.84 -11.65 15.81
C LEU A 135 14.19 -13.03 15.26
N GLN A 136 15.19 -13.17 14.41
CA GLN A 136 15.60 -14.50 13.94
C GLN A 136 15.86 -15.38 15.15
N VAL A 137 14.91 -16.28 15.36
CA VAL A 137 14.93 -17.37 16.34
C VAL A 137 16.32 -18.02 16.30
N GLN A 138 16.84 -18.32 17.48
CA GLN A 138 18.16 -18.96 17.60
C GLN A 138 18.29 -20.10 16.58
N PRO A 139 19.26 -20.01 15.64
CA PRO A 139 19.38 -21.00 14.59
C PRO A 139 19.55 -22.38 15.22
N GLY A 140 18.68 -23.32 14.83
CA GLY A 140 18.80 -24.71 15.26
C GLY A 140 17.91 -25.16 16.42
N LEU A 141 17.08 -24.27 16.99
CA LEU A 141 16.00 -24.73 17.89
C LEU A 141 14.97 -25.53 17.07
N MET A 142 14.75 -26.77 17.50
CA MET A 142 13.72 -27.61 16.91
C MET A 142 12.36 -27.11 17.38
N TRP A 143 11.48 -26.78 16.45
CA TRP A 143 10.09 -26.49 16.74
C TRP A 143 9.22 -27.68 16.38
N ARG A 144 8.13 -27.84 17.10
CA ARG A 144 7.14 -28.90 16.88
C ARG A 144 5.75 -28.33 16.98
N ALA A 145 4.92 -28.62 15.99
CA ALA A 145 3.54 -28.16 15.95
C ALA A 145 2.61 -29.25 15.44
N ARG A 146 1.36 -29.22 15.88
CA ARG A 146 0.30 -30.04 15.34
C ARG A 146 -0.62 -29.15 14.52
N LEU A 147 -0.82 -29.52 13.27
CA LEU A 147 -1.79 -28.91 12.39
C LEU A 147 -2.98 -29.85 12.28
N ASP A 148 -4.12 -29.40 12.77
CA ASP A 148 -5.41 -30.08 12.62
C ASP A 148 -6.17 -29.41 11.47
N SER A 149 -6.45 -30.20 10.45
CA SER A 149 -7.30 -29.90 9.31
C SER A 149 -8.13 -31.14 9.01
N ALA A 150 -8.46 -31.43 7.78
CA ALA A 150 -9.07 -32.72 7.39
C ALA A 150 -8.25 -33.94 7.86
N ARG A 151 -6.96 -33.75 8.14
CA ARG A 151 -6.07 -34.75 8.76
C ARG A 151 -5.17 -34.08 9.78
N GLU A 152 -5.02 -34.72 10.94
CA GLU A 152 -4.01 -34.33 11.92
C GLU A 152 -2.61 -34.61 11.36
N THR A 153 -1.75 -33.60 11.38
CA THR A 153 -0.35 -33.70 10.91
C THR A 153 0.56 -33.09 11.96
N VAL A 154 1.55 -33.85 12.43
CA VAL A 154 2.62 -33.32 13.28
C VAL A 154 3.75 -32.83 12.38
N LEU A 155 4.13 -31.58 12.59
CA LEU A 155 5.21 -30.90 11.91
C LEU A 155 6.37 -30.70 12.86
N GLU A 156 7.57 -30.97 12.38
CA GLU A 156 8.79 -30.83 13.16
C GLU A 156 9.93 -30.40 12.24
N ASP A 157 10.62 -29.33 12.58
CA ASP A 157 11.75 -28.84 11.80
C ASP A 157 12.65 -27.92 12.66
N ARG A 158 13.82 -27.57 12.13
CA ARG A 158 14.76 -26.57 12.67
C ARG A 158 14.85 -25.32 11.85
N ALA A 159 14.15 -25.28 10.71
CA ALA A 159 14.08 -24.17 9.80
C ALA A 159 12.63 -23.75 9.58
N ASP A 160 12.44 -22.59 8.98
CA ASP A 160 11.14 -22.15 8.52
C ASP A 160 10.56 -23.15 7.52
N ARG A 161 9.28 -23.44 7.65
CA ARG A 161 8.58 -24.37 6.76
C ARG A 161 7.33 -23.74 6.19
N ALA A 162 7.22 -23.74 4.88
CA ALA A 162 6.00 -23.39 4.18
C ALA A 162 5.19 -24.66 3.87
N LEU A 163 3.88 -24.60 4.13
CA LEU A 163 2.93 -25.65 3.74
C LEU A 163 1.98 -25.05 2.72
N LEU A 164 1.82 -25.75 1.62
CA LEU A 164 0.77 -25.45 0.64
C LEU A 164 -0.44 -26.36 0.97
N LEU A 165 -1.56 -25.71 1.26
CA LEU A 165 -2.83 -26.39 1.46
C LEU A 165 -3.65 -26.22 0.18
N ASP A 166 -4.39 -27.26 -0.17
CA ASP A 166 -5.26 -27.24 -1.36
C ASP A 166 -6.61 -26.56 -1.07
N GLU A 167 -7.43 -26.46 -2.09
CA GLU A 167 -8.76 -25.83 -1.98
C GLU A 167 -9.69 -26.56 -0.99
N ALA A 168 -9.53 -27.86 -0.80
CA ALA A 168 -10.35 -28.64 0.12
C ALA A 168 -10.15 -28.18 1.58
N ALA A 169 -8.95 -27.70 1.91
CA ALA A 169 -8.66 -27.17 3.24
C ALA A 169 -9.32 -25.80 3.54
N LEU A 170 -9.85 -25.10 2.54
CA LEU A 170 -10.55 -23.80 2.74
C LEU A 170 -11.91 -23.93 3.43
N GLY A 171 -12.50 -25.12 3.41
CA GLY A 171 -13.78 -25.39 4.06
C GLY A 171 -13.67 -25.84 5.51
N ASP A 172 -12.46 -26.12 5.99
CA ASP A 172 -12.19 -26.67 7.30
C ASP A 172 -11.56 -25.63 8.23
N ASP A 173 -11.81 -25.74 9.54
CA ASP A 173 -11.09 -24.98 10.55
C ASP A 173 -9.65 -25.48 10.63
N LEU A 174 -8.70 -24.55 10.48
CA LEU A 174 -7.28 -24.82 10.66
C LEU A 174 -6.86 -24.49 12.08
N THR A 175 -6.51 -25.51 12.85
CA THR A 175 -5.97 -25.33 14.20
C THR A 175 -4.49 -25.66 14.23
N LEU A 176 -3.66 -24.72 14.64
CA LEU A 176 -2.23 -24.91 14.85
C LEU A 176 -1.92 -24.91 16.33
N ALA A 177 -1.48 -26.04 16.87
CA ALA A 177 -1.06 -26.18 18.26
C ALA A 177 0.47 -26.24 18.34
N ASN A 178 1.09 -25.33 19.11
CA ASN A 178 2.50 -25.40 19.44
C ASN A 178 2.75 -26.53 20.45
N LEU A 179 3.58 -27.49 20.11
CA LEU A 179 3.96 -28.63 20.97
C LEU A 179 5.35 -28.48 21.59
N GLY A 180 6.03 -27.34 21.32
CA GLY A 180 7.35 -27.01 21.87
C GLY A 180 7.26 -26.02 23.02
N ASP A 181 8.36 -25.82 23.72
CA ASP A 181 8.48 -24.89 24.86
C ASP A 181 8.73 -23.44 24.42
N GLY A 182 9.16 -23.22 23.18
CA GLY A 182 9.45 -21.89 22.61
C GLY A 182 8.24 -21.28 21.90
N THR A 183 8.30 -19.96 21.66
CA THR A 183 7.27 -19.27 20.87
C THR A 183 7.35 -19.68 19.41
N LEU A 184 6.24 -20.13 18.85
CA LEU A 184 6.08 -20.44 17.43
C LEU A 184 5.32 -19.32 16.71
N TYR A 185 5.93 -18.74 15.70
CA TYR A 185 5.29 -17.76 14.84
C TYR A 185 4.75 -18.45 13.59
N HIS A 186 3.51 -18.16 13.23
CA HIS A 186 2.93 -18.67 12.00
C HIS A 186 2.25 -17.56 11.21
N ARG A 187 2.15 -17.75 9.90
CA ARG A 187 1.42 -16.89 9.00
C ARG A 187 0.59 -17.75 8.06
N THR A 188 -0.71 -17.51 8.02
CA THR A 188 -1.60 -18.11 7.03
C THR A 188 -1.93 -17.08 5.96
N VAL A 189 -1.83 -17.47 4.70
CA VAL A 189 -2.18 -16.64 3.54
C VAL A 189 -3.14 -17.43 2.68
N VAL A 190 -4.31 -16.84 2.40
CA VAL A 190 -5.26 -17.35 1.43
C VAL A 190 -5.19 -16.46 0.20
N SER A 191 -4.97 -17.04 -0.96
CA SER A 191 -4.95 -16.32 -2.23
C SER A 191 -5.70 -17.10 -3.30
N GLY A 192 -6.38 -16.38 -4.20
CA GLY A 192 -7.14 -17.00 -5.28
C GLY A 192 -8.01 -15.99 -6.03
N TYR A 193 -8.73 -16.48 -7.01
CA TYR A 193 -9.68 -15.68 -7.76
C TYR A 193 -11.09 -15.98 -7.25
N PRO A 194 -11.93 -14.97 -6.98
CA PRO A 194 -13.30 -15.19 -6.55
C PRO A 194 -14.10 -15.84 -7.67
N ARG A 195 -14.86 -16.90 -7.35
CA ARG A 195 -15.75 -17.59 -8.31
C ARG A 195 -16.98 -16.78 -8.67
N VAL A 196 -17.39 -15.90 -7.77
CA VAL A 196 -18.51 -14.97 -7.96
C VAL A 196 -17.96 -13.56 -7.98
N ALA A 197 -18.50 -12.70 -8.82
CA ALA A 197 -18.11 -11.30 -8.88
C ALA A 197 -18.24 -10.67 -7.49
N LEU A 198 -17.19 -9.98 -7.06
CA LEU A 198 -17.21 -9.26 -5.79
C LEU A 198 -18.26 -8.13 -5.86
N PRO A 199 -18.97 -7.86 -4.78
CA PRO A 199 -19.93 -6.76 -4.72
C PRO A 199 -19.23 -5.41 -4.90
N ALA A 200 -20.00 -4.37 -5.23
CA ALA A 200 -19.49 -3.01 -5.23
C ALA A 200 -18.95 -2.65 -3.85
N GLU A 201 -17.82 -1.95 -3.83
CA GLU A 201 -17.19 -1.46 -2.62
C GLU A 201 -17.22 0.08 -2.62
N THR A 202 -18.02 0.64 -1.72
CA THR A 202 -18.25 2.09 -1.59
C THR A 202 -17.58 2.65 -0.33
N GLY A 203 -16.33 2.24 -0.07
CA GLY A 203 -15.58 2.60 1.12
C GLY A 203 -15.28 4.09 1.21
N GLN A 204 -14.08 4.48 0.85
CA GLN A 204 -13.60 5.86 0.82
C GLN A 204 -13.85 6.54 -0.53
N ILE A 205 -13.77 5.77 -1.62
CA ILE A 205 -14.02 6.25 -2.98
C ILE A 205 -15.17 5.44 -3.57
N GLU A 206 -16.12 6.14 -4.16
CA GLU A 206 -17.22 5.55 -4.92
C GLU A 206 -16.92 5.71 -6.41
N ILE A 207 -17.14 4.67 -7.20
CA ILE A 207 -17.02 4.69 -8.65
C ILE A 207 -18.23 4.03 -9.29
N GLU A 208 -18.87 4.71 -10.22
CA GLU A 208 -19.99 4.22 -11.02
C GLU A 208 -19.61 4.28 -12.49
N ARG A 209 -19.90 3.21 -13.25
CA ARG A 209 -19.74 3.19 -14.69
C ARG A 209 -21.10 3.12 -15.37
N ARG A 210 -21.27 3.93 -16.41
CA ARG A 210 -22.42 3.90 -17.34
C ARG A 210 -21.92 3.77 -18.77
N LEU A 211 -22.60 2.93 -19.54
CA LEU A 211 -22.43 2.88 -20.99
C LEU A 211 -23.59 3.64 -21.60
N LEU A 212 -23.31 4.60 -22.46
CA LEU A 212 -24.29 5.47 -23.10
C LEU A 212 -24.11 5.42 -24.62
N ARG A 213 -25.23 5.35 -25.35
CA ARG A 213 -25.21 5.62 -26.79
C ARG A 213 -24.93 7.11 -27.05
N LEU A 214 -24.57 7.45 -28.27
CA LEU A 214 -24.23 8.84 -28.61
C LEU A 214 -25.42 9.82 -28.53
N ASP A 215 -26.64 9.31 -28.52
CA ASP A 215 -27.86 10.09 -28.23
C ASP A 215 -28.08 10.36 -26.73
N GLY A 216 -27.30 9.70 -25.86
CA GLY A 216 -27.40 9.78 -24.41
C GLY A 216 -28.25 8.68 -23.78
N THR A 217 -28.82 7.76 -24.53
CA THR A 217 -29.59 6.65 -23.97
C THR A 217 -28.68 5.61 -23.33
N PRO A 218 -29.00 5.09 -22.12
CA PRO A 218 -28.22 4.05 -21.47
C PRO A 218 -28.22 2.75 -22.27
N VAL A 219 -27.07 2.04 -22.24
CA VAL A 219 -26.94 0.66 -22.70
C VAL A 219 -27.16 -0.25 -21.50
N GLU A 220 -28.42 -0.45 -21.10
CA GLU A 220 -28.79 -1.33 -19.99
C GLU A 220 -29.29 -2.65 -20.53
N GLY A 221 -28.57 -3.76 -20.27
CA GLY A 221 -28.96 -5.11 -20.69
C GLY A 221 -29.28 -5.22 -22.18
N ALA A 222 -28.96 -4.16 -22.93
CA ALA A 222 -29.31 -4.04 -24.33
C ALA A 222 -28.14 -4.50 -25.19
N ASP A 223 -28.53 -5.10 -26.30
CA ASP A 223 -27.58 -5.50 -27.31
C ASP A 223 -26.97 -4.29 -28.02
N LEU A 224 -25.70 -4.32 -28.20
CA LEU A 224 -24.97 -3.43 -29.13
C LEU A 224 -24.87 -4.12 -30.48
N THR A 225 -24.76 -3.32 -31.54
CA THR A 225 -24.48 -3.82 -32.89
C THR A 225 -23.01 -3.62 -33.21
N SER A 226 -22.39 -4.58 -33.89
CA SER A 226 -20.99 -4.44 -34.33
C SER A 226 -20.82 -3.19 -35.19
N GLY A 227 -19.82 -2.38 -34.84
CA GLY A 227 -19.56 -1.05 -35.38
C GLY A 227 -20.16 0.10 -34.57
N GLU A 228 -21.06 -0.16 -33.63
CA GLU A 228 -21.70 0.87 -32.82
C GLU A 228 -20.71 1.51 -31.82
N LEU A 229 -20.76 2.84 -31.73
CA LEU A 229 -19.99 3.63 -30.78
C LEU A 229 -20.79 3.87 -29.49
N VAL A 230 -20.13 3.71 -28.37
CA VAL A 230 -20.67 4.01 -27.04
C VAL A 230 -19.72 4.92 -26.27
N LEU A 231 -20.29 5.78 -25.44
CA LEU A 231 -19.55 6.55 -24.44
C LEU A 231 -19.49 5.74 -23.14
N VAL A 232 -18.29 5.49 -22.66
CA VAL A 232 -18.06 4.97 -21.32
C VAL A 232 -17.90 6.16 -20.39
N HIS A 233 -18.79 6.30 -19.42
CA HIS A 233 -18.78 7.35 -18.42
C HIS A 233 -18.47 6.74 -17.06
N LEU A 234 -17.44 7.28 -16.39
CA LEU A 234 -17.05 6.90 -15.02
C LEU A 234 -17.28 8.12 -14.12
N ALA A 235 -18.19 7.99 -13.16
CA ALA A 235 -18.46 8.98 -12.15
C ALA A 235 -17.78 8.57 -10.83
N LEU A 236 -16.97 9.45 -10.28
CA LEU A 236 -16.23 9.19 -9.04
C LEU A 236 -16.61 10.21 -7.97
N ARG A 237 -16.62 9.77 -6.73
CA ARG A 237 -16.75 10.64 -5.56
C ARG A 237 -15.85 10.11 -4.45
N SER A 238 -15.10 10.99 -3.80
CA SER A 238 -14.28 10.62 -2.64
C SER A 238 -14.75 11.36 -1.38
N LYS A 239 -14.73 10.66 -0.23
CA LYS A 239 -15.04 11.25 1.08
C LYS A 239 -13.90 12.11 1.59
N THR A 240 -12.68 11.82 1.19
CA THR A 240 -11.46 12.52 1.56
C THR A 240 -10.73 12.99 0.32
N ARG A 241 -9.79 13.91 0.47
CA ARG A 241 -8.92 14.30 -0.63
C ARG A 241 -7.94 13.16 -0.94
N VAL A 242 -7.87 12.74 -2.20
CA VAL A 242 -6.95 11.71 -2.69
C VAL A 242 -6.13 12.28 -3.82
N HIS A 243 -4.82 12.35 -3.63
CA HIS A 243 -3.87 12.67 -4.69
C HIS A 243 -3.52 11.41 -5.46
N ASP A 244 -3.40 11.55 -6.78
CA ASP A 244 -3.01 10.45 -7.66
C ASP A 244 -3.89 9.20 -7.48
N ALA A 245 -5.21 9.37 -7.54
CA ALA A 245 -6.14 8.25 -7.61
C ALA A 245 -6.02 7.57 -8.98
N LEU A 246 -5.65 6.30 -8.97
CA LEU A 246 -5.54 5.46 -10.16
C LEU A 246 -6.89 4.82 -10.47
N VAL A 247 -7.48 5.22 -11.57
CA VAL A 247 -8.74 4.66 -12.10
C VAL A 247 -8.41 3.63 -13.17
N ILE A 248 -8.93 2.43 -13.03
CA ILE A 248 -8.76 1.32 -13.98
C ILE A 248 -10.14 0.82 -14.40
N ASN A 249 -10.43 0.89 -15.69
CA ASN A 249 -11.64 0.31 -16.26
C ASN A 249 -11.31 -0.73 -17.33
N LEU A 250 -11.45 -2.00 -16.98
CA LEU A 250 -11.32 -3.10 -17.93
C LEU A 250 -12.53 -3.11 -18.84
N LEU A 251 -12.28 -3.29 -20.14
CA LEU A 251 -13.33 -3.41 -21.14
C LEU A 251 -13.82 -4.86 -21.28
N PRO A 252 -15.13 -5.08 -21.56
CA PRO A 252 -15.58 -6.35 -22.08
C PRO A 252 -14.88 -6.66 -23.40
N ALA A 253 -14.52 -7.93 -23.66
CA ALA A 253 -13.73 -8.30 -24.83
C ALA A 253 -14.42 -8.03 -26.20
N GLY A 254 -15.73 -7.71 -26.20
CA GLY A 254 -16.46 -7.27 -27.40
C GLY A 254 -16.33 -5.78 -27.71
N LEU A 255 -15.67 -4.99 -26.85
CA LEU A 255 -15.45 -3.55 -27.05
C LEU A 255 -13.97 -3.25 -27.26
N GLU A 256 -13.69 -2.26 -28.11
CA GLU A 256 -12.37 -1.69 -28.28
C GLU A 256 -12.39 -0.17 -27.98
N LEU A 257 -11.31 0.33 -27.37
CA LEU A 257 -11.14 1.75 -27.09
C LEU A 257 -10.90 2.54 -28.37
N GLU A 258 -11.66 3.62 -28.53
CA GLU A 258 -11.38 4.62 -29.53
C GLU A 258 -10.38 5.63 -28.94
N ASN A 259 -9.14 5.59 -29.42
CA ASN A 259 -8.11 6.51 -28.95
C ASN A 259 -8.31 7.90 -29.60
N GLN A 260 -8.92 8.81 -28.87
CA GLN A 260 -9.21 10.17 -29.32
C GLN A 260 -7.96 11.05 -29.56
N ARG A 261 -6.77 10.59 -29.16
CA ARG A 261 -5.51 11.31 -29.41
C ARG A 261 -4.90 11.03 -30.79
N LEU A 262 -5.41 10.04 -31.51
CA LEU A 262 -4.99 9.80 -32.88
C LEU A 262 -5.76 10.73 -33.82
N ASP A 263 -5.08 11.50 -34.68
CA ASP A 263 -5.65 12.45 -35.65
C ASP A 263 -6.68 11.82 -36.61
N GLN A 264 -6.75 10.48 -36.65
CA GLN A 264 -7.70 9.71 -37.46
C GLN A 264 -8.89 9.19 -36.66
N SER A 265 -8.95 9.43 -35.33
CA SER A 265 -10.11 9.05 -34.52
C SER A 265 -11.33 9.80 -35.03
N ALA A 266 -12.36 9.04 -35.37
CA ALA A 266 -13.58 9.55 -35.99
C ALA A 266 -14.06 10.82 -35.31
N ARG A 267 -14.27 11.90 -36.09
CA ARG A 267 -15.06 13.04 -35.64
C ARG A 267 -16.32 12.48 -35.04
N LEU A 268 -16.57 12.80 -33.76
CA LEU A 268 -17.79 12.36 -33.05
C LEU A 268 -18.97 12.66 -34.00
N PRO A 269 -19.73 11.62 -34.40
CA PRO A 269 -21.04 11.88 -35.04
C PRO A 269 -21.82 12.78 -34.10
N ALA A 270 -22.78 13.52 -34.57
CA ALA A 270 -23.54 14.49 -33.79
C ALA A 270 -23.97 13.86 -32.44
N ALA A 271 -23.25 14.26 -31.35
CA ALA A 271 -23.52 13.75 -30.02
C ALA A 271 -24.72 14.51 -29.43
N GLY A 272 -25.58 13.79 -28.71
CA GLY A 272 -26.70 14.39 -28.01
C GLY A 272 -26.24 15.37 -26.89
N PRO A 273 -27.13 16.23 -26.41
CA PRO A 273 -26.82 17.25 -25.39
C PRO A 273 -26.19 16.68 -24.12
N ALA A 274 -26.66 15.53 -23.65
CA ALA A 274 -26.15 14.86 -22.45
C ALA A 274 -24.69 14.38 -22.63
N ILE A 275 -24.34 13.86 -23.79
CA ILE A 275 -22.97 13.45 -24.12
C ILE A 275 -22.04 14.67 -24.21
N THR A 276 -22.51 15.74 -24.85
CA THR A 276 -21.77 17.01 -24.94
C THR A 276 -21.48 17.59 -23.55
N GLU A 277 -22.44 17.54 -22.63
CA GLU A 277 -22.27 17.97 -21.25
C GLU A 277 -21.22 17.14 -20.51
N LEU A 278 -21.29 15.81 -20.63
CA LEU A 278 -20.32 14.90 -19.98
C LEU A 278 -18.89 15.12 -20.49
N LEU A 279 -18.73 15.30 -21.80
CA LEU A 279 -17.44 15.62 -22.40
C LEU A 279 -16.93 17.00 -21.94
N GLY A 280 -17.81 17.97 -21.76
CA GLY A 280 -17.49 19.27 -21.18
C GLY A 280 -16.99 19.17 -19.75
N LYS A 281 -17.65 18.38 -18.90
CA LYS A 281 -17.21 18.09 -17.52
C LYS A 281 -15.86 17.37 -17.51
N ARG A 282 -15.68 16.38 -18.38
CA ARG A 282 -14.38 15.68 -18.55
C ARG A 282 -13.26 16.65 -18.92
N ALA A 283 -13.51 17.61 -19.79
CA ALA A 283 -12.51 18.60 -20.24
C ALA A 283 -12.06 19.53 -19.10
N GLN A 284 -12.87 19.73 -18.07
CA GLN A 284 -12.55 20.55 -16.89
C GLN A 284 -11.78 19.77 -15.82
N LEU A 285 -11.80 18.44 -15.86
CA LEU A 285 -11.09 17.61 -14.92
C LEU A 285 -9.59 17.59 -15.23
N ARG A 286 -8.78 17.89 -14.22
CA ARG A 286 -7.33 17.72 -14.33
C ARG A 286 -6.98 16.23 -14.28
N VAL A 287 -6.58 15.68 -15.39
CA VAL A 287 -6.03 14.33 -15.49
C VAL A 287 -4.51 14.44 -15.54
N VAL A 288 -3.85 13.80 -14.57
CA VAL A 288 -2.39 13.82 -14.46
C VAL A 288 -1.77 12.90 -15.51
N HIS A 289 -2.37 11.74 -15.69
CA HIS A 289 -1.94 10.74 -16.68
C HIS A 289 -3.17 9.99 -17.22
N GLU A 290 -3.13 9.58 -18.48
CA GLU A 290 -4.21 8.83 -19.12
C GLU A 290 -3.65 7.91 -20.21
N GLU A 291 -4.07 6.66 -20.17
CA GLU A 291 -3.69 5.63 -21.13
C GLU A 291 -4.90 4.88 -21.68
N PHE A 292 -4.83 4.63 -22.99
CA PHE A 292 -5.80 3.85 -23.75
C PHE A 292 -5.10 2.58 -24.23
N LEU A 293 -5.29 1.48 -23.50
CA LEU A 293 -4.71 0.17 -23.83
C LEU A 293 -5.76 -0.69 -24.53
N ALA A 294 -5.35 -1.77 -25.17
CA ALA A 294 -6.26 -2.62 -25.94
C ALA A 294 -7.43 -3.21 -25.11
N ASP A 295 -7.19 -3.45 -23.82
CA ASP A 295 -8.11 -4.13 -22.91
C ASP A 295 -8.64 -3.24 -21.78
N ARG A 296 -8.11 -2.02 -21.61
CA ARG A 296 -8.44 -1.15 -20.48
C ARG A 296 -8.16 0.33 -20.73
N TYR A 297 -8.93 1.14 -20.03
CA TYR A 297 -8.67 2.56 -19.82
C TYR A 297 -8.05 2.77 -18.44
N ILE A 298 -7.02 3.59 -18.37
CA ILE A 298 -6.34 3.98 -17.13
C ILE A 298 -6.29 5.50 -17.06
N ALA A 299 -6.58 6.06 -15.87
CA ALA A 299 -6.39 7.48 -15.61
C ALA A 299 -5.87 7.69 -14.18
N ALA A 300 -4.91 8.61 -14.03
CA ALA A 300 -4.49 9.14 -12.73
C ALA A 300 -5.07 10.54 -12.56
N ILE A 301 -5.84 10.76 -11.51
CA ILE A 301 -6.56 12.00 -11.22
C ILE A 301 -6.44 12.40 -9.77
N ASP A 302 -6.57 13.70 -9.50
CA ASP A 302 -6.77 14.20 -8.15
C ASP A 302 -8.27 14.24 -7.82
N LEU A 303 -8.66 13.72 -6.65
CA LEU A 303 -10.02 13.77 -6.14
C LEU A 303 -10.09 14.69 -4.92
N ASP A 304 -10.88 15.74 -4.99
CA ASP A 304 -11.17 16.58 -3.83
C ASP A 304 -12.28 15.98 -2.97
N ALA A 305 -12.18 16.19 -1.66
CA ALA A 305 -13.17 15.69 -0.70
C ALA A 305 -14.58 16.18 -1.02
N GLY A 306 -15.55 15.26 -1.11
CA GLY A 306 -16.96 15.55 -1.39
C GLY A 306 -17.27 15.95 -2.84
N SER A 307 -16.24 16.18 -3.67
CA SER A 307 -16.41 16.56 -5.08
C SER A 307 -16.68 15.36 -5.97
N ARG A 308 -17.36 15.62 -7.08
CA ARG A 308 -17.55 14.63 -8.14
C ARG A 308 -16.53 14.85 -9.25
N ALA A 309 -15.92 13.77 -9.71
CA ALA A 309 -15.08 13.74 -10.91
C ALA A 309 -15.75 12.86 -11.97
N ASP A 310 -15.79 13.35 -13.20
CA ASP A 310 -16.39 12.64 -14.33
C ASP A 310 -15.31 12.38 -15.39
N LEU A 311 -15.00 11.09 -15.65
CA LEU A 311 -14.19 10.62 -16.75
C LEU A 311 -15.09 10.07 -17.85
N ALA A 312 -14.73 10.33 -19.11
CA ALA A 312 -15.49 9.84 -20.25
C ALA A 312 -14.57 9.54 -21.43
N TYR A 313 -14.82 8.42 -22.10
CA TYR A 313 -14.10 8.04 -23.31
C TYR A 313 -15.01 7.20 -24.23
N LEU A 314 -14.61 7.07 -25.49
CA LEU A 314 -15.36 6.30 -26.47
C LEU A 314 -14.84 4.86 -26.58
N ALA A 315 -15.76 3.93 -26.75
CA ALA A 315 -15.49 2.56 -27.12
C ALA A 315 -16.38 2.12 -28.29
N ARG A 316 -15.89 1.19 -29.08
CA ARG A 316 -16.61 0.62 -30.22
C ARG A 316 -16.92 -0.84 -29.98
N ALA A 317 -18.16 -1.26 -30.25
CA ALA A 317 -18.52 -2.66 -30.30
C ALA A 317 -17.92 -3.28 -31.57
N VAL A 318 -17.08 -4.30 -31.42
CA VAL A 318 -16.35 -4.88 -32.56
C VAL A 318 -16.70 -6.33 -32.81
N THR A 319 -16.63 -7.17 -31.81
CA THR A 319 -16.76 -8.62 -31.95
C THR A 319 -18.12 -9.07 -31.46
N PRO A 320 -18.94 -9.74 -32.31
CA PRO A 320 -20.22 -10.34 -31.87
C PRO A 320 -20.00 -11.41 -30.82
N GLY A 321 -20.86 -11.42 -29.78
CA GLY A 321 -20.82 -12.38 -28.68
C GLY A 321 -21.44 -11.84 -27.41
N THR A 322 -21.44 -12.64 -26.34
CA THR A 322 -21.86 -12.23 -25.01
C THR A 322 -20.64 -12.23 -24.07
N TYR A 323 -20.43 -11.12 -23.40
CA TYR A 323 -19.21 -10.83 -22.66
C TYR A 323 -19.50 -10.42 -21.22
N ARG A 324 -18.76 -10.97 -20.28
CA ARG A 324 -18.74 -10.44 -18.92
C ARG A 324 -18.17 -9.04 -18.90
N VAL A 325 -18.76 -8.19 -18.07
CA VAL A 325 -18.38 -6.80 -17.92
C VAL A 325 -17.67 -6.64 -16.58
N PRO A 326 -16.32 -6.51 -16.56
CA PRO A 326 -15.57 -6.33 -15.32
C PRO A 326 -15.98 -5.04 -14.59
N PRO A 327 -15.97 -4.99 -13.25
CA PRO A 327 -16.23 -3.76 -12.51
C PRO A 327 -15.12 -2.72 -12.73
N PRO A 328 -15.45 -1.41 -12.73
CA PRO A 328 -14.44 -0.37 -12.67
C PRO A 328 -13.81 -0.32 -11.29
N LEU A 329 -12.53 0.02 -11.21
CA LEU A 329 -11.73 0.09 -10.01
C LEU A 329 -11.12 1.48 -9.86
N VAL A 330 -10.93 1.91 -8.62
CA VAL A 330 -10.17 3.11 -8.28
C VAL A 330 -9.41 2.88 -6.98
N GLU A 331 -8.17 3.31 -6.94
CA GLU A 331 -7.34 3.22 -5.73
C GLU A 331 -6.39 4.41 -5.63
N SER A 332 -5.98 4.77 -4.42
CA SER A 332 -4.88 5.70 -4.23
C SER A 332 -3.56 5.01 -4.56
N MET A 333 -2.74 5.61 -5.43
CA MET A 333 -1.41 5.06 -5.76
C MET A 333 -0.51 4.88 -4.53
N PHE A 334 -0.67 5.74 -3.52
CA PHE A 334 0.19 5.77 -2.35
C PHE A 334 -0.41 5.10 -1.11
N ASN A 335 -1.73 4.88 -1.10
CA ASN A 335 -2.43 4.20 -0.01
C ASN A 335 -3.51 3.25 -0.57
N PRO A 336 -3.16 1.99 -0.91
CA PRO A 336 -4.09 1.02 -1.48
C PRO A 336 -5.29 0.65 -0.58
N SER A 337 -5.28 1.00 0.71
CA SER A 337 -6.46 0.84 1.57
C SER A 337 -7.58 1.84 1.24
N VAL A 338 -7.23 2.93 0.54
CA VAL A 338 -8.16 3.91 0.00
C VAL A 338 -8.54 3.51 -1.42
N GLN A 339 -9.58 2.73 -1.55
CA GLN A 339 -10.02 2.14 -2.82
C GLN A 339 -11.53 2.16 -2.94
N GLY A 340 -12.01 1.88 -4.16
CA GLY A 340 -13.40 1.67 -4.49
C GLY A 340 -13.55 0.75 -5.69
N ARG A 341 -14.61 -0.03 -5.72
CA ARG A 341 -14.98 -0.90 -6.82
C ARG A 341 -16.44 -0.67 -7.17
N GLY A 342 -16.70 -0.41 -8.46
CA GLY A 342 -18.06 -0.27 -8.95
C GLY A 342 -18.80 -1.59 -9.03
N ALA A 343 -20.07 -1.52 -9.33
CA ALA A 343 -20.91 -2.70 -9.55
C ALA A 343 -20.47 -3.47 -10.80
N THR A 344 -20.61 -4.78 -10.75
CA THR A 344 -20.52 -5.65 -11.92
C THR A 344 -21.92 -5.69 -12.56
N PRO A 345 -22.12 -5.12 -13.75
CA PRO A 345 -23.42 -5.16 -14.42
C PRO A 345 -23.67 -6.54 -15.03
N ALA A 346 -24.85 -6.69 -15.63
CA ALA A 346 -25.17 -7.86 -16.47
C ALA A 346 -24.19 -7.97 -17.66
N ASP A 347 -24.11 -9.16 -18.24
CA ASP A 347 -23.30 -9.42 -19.42
C ASP A 347 -23.72 -8.51 -20.58
N LEU A 348 -22.76 -8.09 -21.38
CA LEU A 348 -22.94 -7.28 -22.57
C LEU A 348 -23.03 -8.19 -23.80
N THR A 349 -24.07 -8.02 -24.61
CA THR A 349 -24.20 -8.73 -25.90
C THR A 349 -23.93 -7.80 -27.07
N VAL A 350 -23.04 -8.21 -27.96
CA VAL A 350 -22.79 -7.56 -29.24
C VAL A 350 -23.37 -8.45 -30.36
N LYS A 351 -24.31 -7.92 -31.14
CA LYS A 351 -24.92 -8.59 -32.29
C LYS A 351 -24.18 -8.27 -33.59
N MET A 352 -24.25 -9.18 -34.52
CA MET A 352 -23.78 -8.94 -35.89
C MET A 352 -24.65 -7.84 -36.51
N ARG A 353 -24.05 -7.02 -37.37
CA ARG A 353 -24.74 -5.96 -38.11
C ARG A 353 -25.63 -6.57 -39.22
#